data_a753791513d2b3134291737a8a72d174
#
_entry.id   a753791513d2b3134291737a8a72d174
#
_cell.length_a   1.000
_cell.length_b   1.000
_cell.length_c   1.000
_cell.angle_alpha   90.00
_cell.angle_beta   90.00
_cell.angle_gamma   90.00
#
_symmetry.space_group_name_H-M   'P 1'
#
loop_
_entity.id
_entity.type
_entity.pdbx_description
1 polymer ?
#
loop_
_entity_poly.entity_id
_entity_poly.type
_entity_poly.pdbx_seq_one_letter_code
_entity_poly.pdbx_strand_id
1 'polypeptide(L)'
;METFTIGTRLTRITRHLRDRRADAALDKVGRAVADWSGGTRLGDSLHEFNVRWSRRVLGRGSVVLLVTDGWERGDAVRLRAEVVRLRRAAYRLIWLDPLSGTRDYRPEAAGARALHENVDDHLAANTLDGLTHVAVLLERAGPGRPVRRAQARGIGAGAHEKTASRGSDIP
;
A
#
# COMPACT_ATOMS: atom_id res chain seq x y z
N MET A 1 15.58 -9.21 -2.58
CA MET A 1 14.14 -8.92 -2.57
C MET A 1 13.38 -10.21 -2.30
N GLU A 2 12.40 -10.18 -1.42
CA GLU A 2 11.49 -11.28 -1.12
C GLU A 2 10.07 -10.87 -1.50
N THR A 3 9.31 -11.82 -2.05
CA THR A 3 7.95 -11.56 -2.55
C THR A 3 7.00 -12.64 -2.04
N PHE A 4 5.84 -12.18 -1.57
CA PHE A 4 4.78 -13.02 -1.04
C PHE A 4 3.45 -12.62 -1.70
N THR A 5 2.55 -13.57 -1.88
CA THR A 5 1.14 -13.31 -2.20
C THR A 5 0.29 -13.50 -0.96
N ILE A 6 -0.75 -12.71 -0.88
CA ILE A 6 -1.74 -12.70 0.19
C ILE A 6 -3.07 -13.16 -0.41
N GLY A 7 -3.64 -14.20 0.14
CA GLY A 7 -4.95 -14.75 -0.20
C GLY A 7 -5.65 -15.20 1.06
N THR A 8 -6.21 -16.40 1.08
CA THR A 8 -6.66 -17.04 2.33
C THR A 8 -5.47 -17.42 3.22
N ARG A 9 -4.29 -17.52 2.64
CA ARG A 9 -3.01 -17.78 3.31
C ARG A 9 -1.87 -17.00 2.66
N LEU A 10 -0.76 -16.89 3.38
CA LEU A 10 0.47 -16.29 2.89
C LEU A 10 1.28 -17.31 2.07
N THR A 11 1.64 -16.97 0.82
CA THR A 11 2.47 -17.83 -0.03
C THR A 11 3.72 -17.09 -0.49
N ARG A 12 4.92 -17.66 -0.22
CA ARG A 12 6.18 -17.09 -0.71
C ARG A 12 6.40 -17.48 -2.15
N ILE A 13 6.46 -16.51 -3.04
CA ILE A 13 6.60 -16.69 -4.48
C ILE A 13 7.95 -16.26 -5.05
N THR A 14 8.88 -15.82 -4.23
CA THR A 14 10.20 -15.31 -4.64
C THR A 14 10.91 -16.20 -5.65
N ARG A 15 10.87 -17.52 -5.45
CA ARG A 15 11.55 -18.47 -6.35
C ARG A 15 10.93 -18.51 -7.74
N HIS A 16 9.60 -18.34 -7.82
CA HIS A 16 8.85 -18.39 -9.08
C HIS A 16 9.10 -17.15 -9.94
N LEU A 17 9.38 -16.00 -9.30
CA LEU A 17 9.68 -14.73 -9.98
C LEU A 17 11.14 -14.62 -10.49
N ARG A 18 11.98 -15.63 -10.28
CA ARG A 18 13.35 -15.65 -10.81
C ARG A 18 13.43 -16.04 -12.29
N ASP A 19 12.34 -16.55 -12.86
CA ASP A 19 12.29 -16.84 -14.29
C ASP A 19 12.39 -15.52 -15.08
N ARG A 20 13.23 -15.51 -16.11
CA ARG A 20 13.43 -14.33 -16.97
C ARG A 20 12.24 -14.04 -17.87
N ARG A 21 11.44 -15.05 -18.16
CA ARG A 21 10.22 -14.91 -18.96
C ARG A 21 9.03 -14.63 -18.04
N ALA A 22 8.44 -13.44 -18.18
CA ALA A 22 7.34 -12.99 -17.34
C ALA A 22 6.17 -13.98 -17.35
N ASP A 23 5.76 -14.47 -18.53
CA ASP A 23 4.64 -15.42 -18.68
C ASP A 23 4.92 -16.72 -17.90
N ALA A 24 6.13 -17.29 -18.04
CA ALA A 24 6.52 -18.50 -17.33
C ALA A 24 6.58 -18.28 -15.80
N ALA A 25 6.99 -17.09 -15.36
CA ALA A 25 6.96 -16.72 -13.94
C ALA A 25 5.53 -16.66 -13.42
N LEU A 26 4.63 -15.99 -14.15
CA LEU A 26 3.21 -15.85 -13.79
C LEU A 26 2.51 -17.22 -13.74
N ASP A 27 2.76 -18.09 -14.71
CA ASP A 27 2.22 -19.45 -14.72
C ASP A 27 2.66 -20.27 -13.48
N LYS A 28 3.94 -20.13 -13.08
CA LYS A 28 4.45 -20.78 -11.87
C LYS A 28 3.80 -20.22 -10.60
N VAL A 29 3.62 -18.91 -10.52
CA VAL A 29 2.91 -18.25 -9.42
C VAL A 29 1.46 -18.73 -9.38
N GLY A 30 0.76 -18.74 -10.54
CA GLY A 30 -0.61 -19.20 -10.65
C GLY A 30 -0.83 -20.63 -10.11
N ARG A 31 0.12 -21.53 -10.39
CA ARG A 31 0.08 -22.90 -9.85
C ARG A 31 0.45 -23.00 -8.37
N ALA A 32 1.30 -22.12 -7.88
CA ALA A 32 1.74 -22.12 -6.48
C ALA A 32 0.71 -21.53 -5.52
N VAL A 33 -0.13 -20.60 -6.00
CA VAL A 33 -1.17 -19.93 -5.23
C VAL A 33 -2.51 -20.66 -5.46
N ALA A 34 -2.88 -21.55 -4.56
CA ALA A 34 -4.07 -22.39 -4.71
C ALA A 34 -5.41 -21.65 -4.51
N ASP A 35 -5.39 -20.43 -3.97
CA ASP A 35 -6.56 -19.77 -3.38
C ASP A 35 -6.90 -18.41 -4.00
N TRP A 36 -6.80 -18.27 -5.32
CA TRP A 36 -7.16 -17.01 -5.99
C TRP A 36 -8.60 -16.54 -5.75
N SER A 37 -9.53 -17.47 -5.53
CA SER A 37 -10.96 -17.20 -5.35
C SER A 37 -11.44 -17.16 -3.90
N GLY A 38 -10.58 -17.49 -2.94
CA GLY A 38 -10.96 -17.64 -1.53
C GLY A 38 -11.21 -16.36 -0.75
N GLY A 39 -10.88 -15.22 -1.33
CA GLY A 39 -10.90 -13.91 -0.68
C GLY A 39 -9.65 -13.63 0.15
N THR A 40 -9.47 -12.38 0.55
CA THR A 40 -8.26 -11.93 1.23
C THR A 40 -8.46 -11.89 2.74
N ARG A 41 -7.60 -12.61 3.47
CA ARG A 41 -7.45 -12.51 4.93
C ARG A 41 -6.12 -11.82 5.21
N LEU A 42 -6.12 -10.51 5.02
CA LEU A 42 -4.91 -9.70 5.10
C LEU A 42 -4.31 -9.71 6.52
N GLY A 43 -5.16 -9.60 7.55
CA GLY A 43 -4.74 -9.66 8.95
C GLY A 43 -4.07 -10.98 9.32
N ASP A 44 -4.63 -12.12 8.89
CA ASP A 44 -4.04 -13.44 9.15
C ASP A 44 -2.73 -13.63 8.40
N SER A 45 -2.66 -13.23 7.15
CA SER A 45 -1.45 -13.31 6.33
C SER A 45 -0.33 -12.42 6.86
N LEU A 46 -0.63 -11.20 7.31
CA LEU A 46 0.35 -10.33 7.96
C LEU A 46 0.81 -10.88 9.31
N HIS A 47 -0.09 -11.52 10.06
CA HIS A 47 0.30 -12.23 11.28
C HIS A 47 1.32 -13.33 10.98
N GLU A 48 1.04 -14.18 10.00
CA GLU A 48 1.96 -15.25 9.59
C GLU A 48 3.30 -14.67 9.13
N PHE A 49 3.29 -13.59 8.34
CA PHE A 49 4.50 -12.90 7.91
C PHE A 49 5.30 -12.39 9.13
N ASN A 50 4.66 -11.70 10.04
CA ASN A 50 5.30 -11.10 11.22
C ASN A 50 5.92 -12.16 12.15
N VAL A 51 5.27 -13.33 12.29
CA VAL A 51 5.75 -14.40 13.17
C VAL A 51 6.85 -15.22 12.50
N ARG A 52 6.66 -15.63 11.25
CA ARG A 52 7.53 -16.62 10.60
C ARG A 52 8.64 -16.00 9.76
N TRP A 53 8.39 -14.84 9.14
CA TRP A 53 9.24 -14.29 8.10
C TRP A 53 9.95 -13.00 8.47
N SER A 54 9.33 -12.09 9.21
CA SER A 54 9.85 -10.74 9.41
C SER A 54 11.31 -10.72 9.87
N ARG A 55 11.68 -11.51 10.87
CA ARG A 55 13.06 -11.59 11.36
C ARG A 55 14.07 -12.17 10.36
N ARG A 56 13.59 -12.92 9.37
CA ARG A 56 14.43 -13.59 8.37
C ARG A 56 14.67 -12.74 7.13
N VAL A 57 13.70 -11.89 6.79
CA VAL A 57 13.69 -11.14 5.53
C VAL A 57 13.81 -9.64 5.70
N LEU A 58 13.48 -9.10 6.88
CA LEU A 58 13.61 -7.68 7.18
C LEU A 58 14.95 -7.44 7.91
N GLY A 59 15.90 -6.83 7.20
CA GLY A 59 17.15 -6.31 7.77
C GLY A 59 17.10 -4.80 7.98
N ARG A 60 18.22 -4.21 8.36
CA ARG A 60 18.36 -2.74 8.44
C ARG A 60 18.06 -2.12 7.08
N GLY A 61 17.17 -1.13 7.05
CA GLY A 61 16.79 -0.42 5.83
C GLY A 61 15.80 -1.16 4.92
N SER A 62 15.18 -2.26 5.38
CA SER A 62 14.18 -2.98 4.58
C SER A 62 12.92 -2.16 4.36
N VAL A 63 12.59 -1.89 3.10
CA VAL A 63 11.32 -1.29 2.68
C VAL A 63 10.33 -2.42 2.37
N VAL A 64 9.13 -2.31 2.91
CA VAL A 64 8.02 -3.21 2.63
C VAL A 64 7.02 -2.50 1.73
N LEU A 65 6.75 -3.09 0.56
CA LEU A 65 5.66 -2.67 -0.32
C LEU A 65 4.47 -3.61 -0.10
N LEU A 66 3.37 -3.08 0.36
CA LEU A 66 2.11 -3.80 0.52
C LEU A 66 1.15 -3.38 -0.59
N VAL A 67 0.88 -4.29 -1.52
CA VAL A 67 -0.02 -4.04 -2.67
C VAL A 67 -1.36 -4.71 -2.38
N THR A 68 -2.39 -3.93 -2.13
CA THR A 68 -3.75 -4.42 -1.83
C THR A 68 -4.76 -3.27 -1.93
N ASP A 69 -6.01 -3.58 -2.24
CA ASP A 69 -7.15 -2.66 -2.19
C ASP A 69 -7.66 -2.40 -0.76
N GLY A 70 -7.07 -3.05 0.22
CA GLY A 70 -7.45 -2.89 1.62
C GLY A 70 -8.74 -3.63 2.01
N TRP A 71 -9.29 -4.46 1.13
CA TRP A 71 -10.44 -5.29 1.50
C TRP A 71 -10.01 -6.41 2.45
N GLU A 72 -10.62 -6.44 3.62
CA GLU A 72 -10.38 -7.42 4.67
C GLU A 72 -11.66 -8.21 4.93
N ARG A 73 -11.60 -9.55 4.81
CA ARG A 73 -12.70 -10.44 5.17
C ARG A 73 -12.65 -10.93 6.62
N GLY A 74 -11.52 -10.70 7.27
CA GLY A 74 -11.30 -11.08 8.66
C GLY A 74 -11.56 -9.92 9.63
N ASP A 75 -10.80 -9.93 10.72
CA ASP A 75 -10.90 -8.93 11.78
C ASP A 75 -10.01 -7.71 11.49
N ALA A 76 -10.62 -6.54 11.28
CA ALA A 76 -9.93 -5.28 11.04
C ALA A 76 -9.08 -4.83 12.27
N VAL A 77 -9.46 -5.20 13.49
CA VAL A 77 -8.68 -4.89 14.69
C VAL A 77 -7.38 -5.68 14.68
N ARG A 78 -7.46 -6.97 14.33
CA ARG A 78 -6.28 -7.81 14.12
C ARG A 78 -5.41 -7.29 12.99
N LEU A 79 -6.00 -6.93 11.85
CA LEU A 79 -5.27 -6.33 10.74
C LEU A 79 -4.49 -5.09 11.19
N ARG A 80 -5.12 -4.16 11.91
CA ARG A 80 -4.47 -2.97 12.45
C ARG A 80 -3.27 -3.31 13.33
N ALA A 81 -3.42 -4.26 14.25
CA ALA A 81 -2.34 -4.69 15.14
C ALA A 81 -1.14 -5.24 14.35
N GLU A 82 -1.40 -6.06 13.32
CA GLU A 82 -0.35 -6.66 12.52
C GLU A 82 0.33 -5.64 11.57
N VAL A 83 -0.40 -4.67 11.04
CA VAL A 83 0.17 -3.54 10.28
C VAL A 83 1.10 -2.71 11.16
N VAL A 84 0.67 -2.36 12.37
CA VAL A 84 1.50 -1.64 13.34
C VAL A 84 2.78 -2.42 13.69
N ARG A 85 2.65 -3.73 13.86
CA ARG A 85 3.80 -4.62 14.14
C ARG A 85 4.77 -4.66 12.96
N LEU A 86 4.25 -4.83 11.74
CA LEU A 86 5.04 -4.84 10.51
C LEU A 86 5.78 -3.51 10.30
N ARG A 87 5.09 -2.39 10.50
CA ARG A 87 5.66 -1.06 10.41
C ARG A 87 6.82 -0.83 11.38
N ARG A 88 6.73 -1.39 12.61
CA ARG A 88 7.82 -1.30 13.60
C ARG A 88 9.03 -2.14 13.19
N ALA A 89 8.82 -3.26 12.50
CA ALA A 89 9.88 -4.16 12.05
C ALA A 89 10.56 -3.68 10.76
N ALA A 90 9.85 -2.98 9.88
CA ALA A 90 10.37 -2.42 8.64
C ALA A 90 11.02 -1.06 8.86
N TYR A 91 11.97 -0.70 7.98
CA TYR A 91 12.48 0.66 7.87
C TYR A 91 11.40 1.62 7.37
N ARG A 92 10.62 1.18 6.35
CA ARG A 92 9.52 1.91 5.75
C ARG A 92 8.45 0.94 5.28
N LEU A 93 7.20 1.24 5.56
CA LEU A 93 6.03 0.49 5.08
C LEU A 93 5.23 1.38 4.13
N ILE A 94 5.16 0.97 2.87
CA ILE A 94 4.45 1.68 1.82
C ILE A 94 3.24 0.85 1.40
N TRP A 95 2.05 1.44 1.45
CA TRP A 95 0.84 0.83 0.91
C TRP A 95 0.60 1.35 -0.50
N LEU A 96 0.59 0.41 -1.45
CA LEU A 96 0.22 0.65 -2.85
C LEU A 96 -1.22 0.21 -3.04
N ASP A 97 -2.09 1.19 -3.24
CA ASP A 97 -3.53 0.98 -3.36
C ASP A 97 -3.98 1.15 -4.82
N PRO A 98 -4.45 0.06 -5.47
CA PRO A 98 -4.93 0.13 -6.86
C PRO A 98 -6.18 0.99 -7.03
N LEU A 99 -6.92 1.30 -5.96
CA LEU A 99 -8.16 2.07 -6.02
C LEU A 99 -7.96 3.55 -5.72
N SER A 100 -6.85 3.95 -5.08
CA SER A 100 -6.67 5.32 -4.57
C SER A 100 -6.40 6.40 -5.64
N GLY A 101 -6.25 6.00 -6.91
CA GLY A 101 -6.05 6.95 -8.03
C GLY A 101 -7.33 7.61 -8.55
N THR A 102 -8.49 7.31 -7.99
CA THR A 102 -9.77 7.92 -8.38
C THR A 102 -10.02 9.20 -7.60
N ARG A 103 -10.65 10.21 -8.25
CA ARG A 103 -10.82 11.57 -7.71
C ARG A 103 -11.56 11.63 -6.37
N ASP A 104 -12.49 10.71 -6.14
CA ASP A 104 -13.34 10.67 -4.94
C ASP A 104 -13.02 9.50 -4.01
N TYR A 105 -11.87 8.87 -4.21
CA TYR A 105 -11.48 7.74 -3.37
C TYR A 105 -11.29 8.15 -1.91
N ARG A 106 -11.93 7.39 -1.03
CA ARG A 106 -11.74 7.47 0.41
C ARG A 106 -11.55 6.06 0.97
N PRO A 107 -10.59 5.84 1.88
CA PRO A 107 -10.39 4.54 2.51
C PRO A 107 -11.47 4.27 3.57
N GLU A 108 -12.72 4.05 3.14
CA GLU A 108 -13.87 3.90 4.04
C GLU A 108 -14.01 2.47 4.59
N ALA A 109 -13.57 1.46 3.85
CA ALA A 109 -13.56 0.09 4.34
C ALA A 109 -12.67 -0.03 5.59
N ALA A 110 -13.09 -0.84 6.56
CA ALA A 110 -12.39 -0.98 7.84
C ALA A 110 -10.92 -1.40 7.67
N GLY A 111 -10.64 -2.29 6.71
CA GLY A 111 -9.28 -2.71 6.36
C GLY A 111 -8.47 -1.58 5.73
N ALA A 112 -9.04 -0.84 4.78
CA ALA A 112 -8.39 0.29 4.14
C ALA A 112 -8.06 1.40 5.16
N ARG A 113 -8.95 1.68 6.12
CA ARG A 113 -8.67 2.62 7.22
C ARG A 113 -7.53 2.14 8.10
N ALA A 114 -7.54 0.84 8.46
CA ALA A 114 -6.48 0.25 9.29
C ALA A 114 -5.10 0.37 8.61
N LEU A 115 -5.02 0.24 7.30
CA LEU A 115 -3.81 0.46 6.52
C LEU A 115 -3.45 1.95 6.50
N HIS A 116 -4.36 2.80 6.04
CA HIS A 116 -4.13 4.24 5.84
C HIS A 116 -3.58 4.95 7.09
N GLU A 117 -4.12 4.62 8.25
CA GLU A 117 -3.71 5.20 9.53
C GLU A 117 -2.33 4.72 10.02
N ASN A 118 -1.85 3.58 9.53
CA ASN A 118 -0.72 2.88 10.13
C ASN A 118 0.46 2.59 9.20
N VAL A 119 0.42 3.02 7.93
CA VAL A 119 1.56 2.97 7.01
C VAL A 119 2.39 4.26 7.05
N ASP A 120 3.59 4.24 6.48
CA ASP A 120 4.41 5.44 6.33
C ASP A 120 4.00 6.24 5.09
N ASP A 121 3.64 5.54 4.00
CA ASP A 121 3.14 6.15 2.76
C ASP A 121 1.97 5.35 2.21
N HIS A 122 1.00 6.08 1.65
CA HIS A 122 -0.12 5.54 0.89
C HIS A 122 -0.10 6.14 -0.52
N LEU A 123 0.07 5.30 -1.53
CA LEU A 123 0.27 5.70 -2.92
C LEU A 123 -0.70 4.96 -3.85
N ALA A 124 -1.13 5.65 -4.89
CA ALA A 124 -1.88 5.03 -5.97
C ALA A 124 -1.00 4.06 -6.78
N ALA A 125 -1.52 2.87 -7.08
CA ALA A 125 -0.83 1.87 -7.89
C ALA A 125 -1.44 1.70 -9.30
N ASN A 126 -2.47 2.47 -9.65
CA ASN A 126 -3.21 2.41 -10.91
C ASN A 126 -2.78 3.46 -11.94
N THR A 127 -1.77 4.27 -11.64
CA THR A 127 -1.26 5.31 -12.53
C THR A 127 0.26 5.18 -12.71
N LEU A 128 0.78 5.59 -13.88
CA LEU A 128 2.22 5.65 -14.13
C LEU A 128 2.92 6.61 -13.17
N ASP A 129 2.26 7.72 -12.83
CA ASP A 129 2.78 8.69 -11.86
C ASP A 129 2.93 8.07 -10.47
N GLY A 130 1.94 7.28 -10.02
CA GLY A 130 2.01 6.54 -8.77
C GLY A 130 3.20 5.57 -8.74
N LEU A 131 3.39 4.79 -9.80
CA LEU A 131 4.51 3.87 -9.93
C LEU A 131 5.86 4.60 -10.01
N THR A 132 5.94 5.72 -10.72
CA THR A 132 7.13 6.57 -10.77
C THR A 132 7.46 7.12 -9.38
N HIS A 133 6.44 7.53 -8.62
CA HIS A 133 6.62 8.00 -7.25
C HIS A 133 7.19 6.91 -6.33
N VAL A 134 6.73 5.67 -6.48
CA VAL A 134 7.30 4.51 -5.77
C VAL A 134 8.78 4.35 -6.09
N ALA A 135 9.17 4.42 -7.37
CA ALA A 135 10.57 4.31 -7.78
C ALA A 135 11.42 5.39 -7.13
N VAL A 136 10.99 6.65 -7.17
CA VAL A 136 11.67 7.77 -6.52
C VAL A 136 11.79 7.59 -5.01
N LEU A 137 10.75 7.07 -4.34
CA LEU A 137 10.80 6.79 -2.90
C LEU A 137 11.78 5.67 -2.57
N LEU A 138 11.86 4.63 -3.40
CA LEU A 138 12.82 3.54 -3.22
C LEU A 138 14.26 4.00 -3.41
N GLU A 139 14.53 4.84 -4.40
CA GLU A 139 15.85 5.44 -4.63
C GLU A 139 16.28 6.34 -3.48
N ARG A 140 15.35 7.06 -2.87
CA ARG A 140 15.59 7.96 -1.73
C ARG A 140 15.55 7.27 -0.38
N ALA A 141 15.24 5.99 -0.32
CA ALA A 141 15.24 5.19 0.90
C ALA A 141 16.70 4.95 1.37
N GLY A 142 17.36 6.01 1.78
CA GLY A 142 18.68 5.99 2.38
C GLY A 142 18.64 5.53 3.86
N PRO A 143 19.78 5.40 4.56
CA PRO A 143 19.89 4.76 5.88
C PRO A 143 19.36 5.58 7.07
N GLY A 144 18.41 6.47 6.89
CA GLY A 144 17.75 7.23 7.96
C GLY A 144 16.24 6.99 7.98
N ARG A 145 15.64 6.70 9.12
CA ARG A 145 14.18 6.53 9.24
C ARG A 145 13.50 7.85 8.88
N PRO A 146 12.58 7.88 7.89
CA PRO A 146 11.90 9.11 7.54
C PRO A 146 11.12 9.63 8.75
N VAL A 147 11.31 10.91 9.06
CA VAL A 147 10.46 11.61 10.02
C VAL A 147 9.03 11.55 9.47
N ARG A 148 8.09 11.11 10.28
CA ARG A 148 6.67 11.05 9.95
C ARG A 148 6.23 12.40 9.36
N ARG A 149 6.07 12.50 8.06
CA ARG A 149 5.33 13.63 7.49
C ARG A 149 3.87 13.38 7.86
N ALA A 150 3.31 14.30 8.64
CA ALA A 150 1.87 14.38 8.79
C ALA A 150 1.26 14.32 7.39
N GLN A 151 0.29 13.41 7.20
CA GLN A 151 -0.42 13.20 5.96
C GLN A 151 -0.69 14.55 5.29
N ALA A 152 -0.23 14.74 4.07
CA ALA A 152 -0.58 15.90 3.27
C ALA A 152 -2.10 15.86 3.09
N ARG A 153 -2.79 16.69 3.86
CA ARG A 153 -4.20 16.99 3.65
C ARG A 153 -4.33 17.44 2.21
N GLY A 154 -5.22 16.78 1.46
CA GLY A 154 -5.45 17.05 0.06
C GLY A 154 -5.47 18.54 -0.24
N ILE A 155 -4.59 18.97 -1.12
CA ILE A 155 -4.63 20.31 -1.70
C ILE A 155 -5.78 20.29 -2.71
N GLY A 156 -6.94 20.68 -2.25
CA GLY A 156 -8.15 20.83 -3.03
C GLY A 156 -8.96 21.99 -2.49
N ALA A 157 -8.37 23.19 -2.46
CA ALA A 157 -9.12 24.42 -2.29
C ALA A 157 -8.99 25.22 -3.58
N GLY A 158 -9.93 25.00 -4.50
CA GLY A 158 -10.16 25.90 -5.60
C GLY A 158 -10.53 27.27 -5.07
N ALA A 159 -9.68 28.24 -5.31
CA ALA A 159 -10.01 29.64 -5.16
C ALA A 159 -11.07 30.00 -6.20
N HIS A 160 -12.31 30.06 -5.79
CA HIS A 160 -13.34 30.77 -6.54
C HIS A 160 -13.12 32.27 -6.34
N GLU A 161 -12.47 32.87 -7.31
CA GLU A 161 -12.39 34.30 -7.48
C GLU A 161 -13.79 34.81 -7.82
N LYS A 162 -14.46 35.44 -6.84
CA LYS A 162 -15.68 36.21 -7.04
C LYS A 162 -15.30 37.52 -7.73
N THR A 163 -15.48 37.59 -9.03
CA THR A 163 -15.53 38.87 -9.75
C THR A 163 -16.79 39.59 -9.36
N ALA A 164 -16.66 40.62 -8.52
CA ALA A 164 -17.72 41.55 -8.20
C ALA A 164 -17.91 42.48 -9.39
N SER A 165 -19.01 42.30 -10.11
CA SER A 165 -19.51 43.26 -11.06
C SER A 165 -20.14 44.45 -10.29
N ARG A 166 -19.48 45.58 -10.34
CA ARG A 166 -20.07 46.87 -9.93
C ARG A 166 -21.05 47.32 -11.03
N GLY A 167 -22.31 47.28 -10.72
CA GLY A 167 -23.32 48.01 -11.45
C GLY A 167 -23.18 49.52 -11.17
N SER A 168 -23.08 50.30 -12.20
CA SER A 168 -23.22 51.74 -12.17
C SER A 168 -24.65 52.11 -12.53
N ASP A 169 -25.41 52.54 -11.55
CA ASP A 169 -26.61 53.39 -11.76
C ASP A 169 -26.17 54.81 -11.96
N ILE A 170 -26.69 55.46 -12.95
CA ILE A 170 -26.95 56.93 -13.03
C ILE A 170 -27.75 57.18 -14.35
N PRO A 171 -28.63 58.17 -14.41
CA PRO A 171 -29.74 58.65 -13.58
C PRO A 171 -31.11 58.34 -14.18
#